data_96c38f947ba3df1885c6aba6c9f1d097
#
_entry.id   96c38f947ba3df1885c6aba6c9f1d097
#
_cell.length_a   1.000
_cell.length_b   1.000
_cell.length_c   1.000
_cell.angle_alpha   90.00
_cell.angle_beta   90.00
_cell.angle_gamma   90.00
#
_symmetry.space_group_name_H-M   'P 1'
#
loop_
_entity.id
_entity.type
_entity.pdbx_description
1 polymer ?
#
loop_
_entity_poly.entity_id
_entity_poly.type
_entity_poly.pdbx_seq_one_letter_code
_entity_poly.pdbx_strand_id
1 'polypeptide(L)'
;MMPFWSTWVGLPWQWGADPRDGQGACCFRSSQAVRETLGLSWPAERMQGWYELARADQWQQLRHDWTKNTYEVQAPKAGTLLQFEKEDGSFGVGCLVSPSAAVIVKHESRLYVLTHHYWHQLPLFDLKA
;
A
#
# COMPACT_ATOMS: atom_id res chain seq x y z
N MET A 1 14.05 16.12 13.00
CA MET A 1 14.00 15.62 11.59
C MET A 1 12.61 15.11 11.27
N MET A 2 12.06 15.56 10.18
CA MET A 2 10.74 15.08 9.73
C MET A 2 10.86 13.68 9.13
N PRO A 3 9.87 12.78 9.37
CA PRO A 3 9.85 11.50 8.68
C PRO A 3 9.75 11.68 7.16
N PHE A 4 10.29 10.72 6.40
CA PHE A 4 10.30 10.82 4.93
C PHE A 4 8.89 10.94 4.33
N TRP A 5 7.89 10.39 5.00
CA TRP A 5 6.50 10.41 4.53
C TRP A 5 5.73 11.66 4.96
N SER A 6 6.34 12.57 5.73
CA SER A 6 5.61 13.72 6.30
C SER A 6 5.01 14.64 5.25
N THR A 7 5.69 14.82 4.12
CA THR A 7 5.19 15.66 3.04
C THR A 7 4.10 15.00 2.21
N TRP A 8 3.88 13.71 2.39
CA TRP A 8 2.86 12.96 1.65
C TRP A 8 1.47 13.07 2.28
N VAL A 9 1.41 13.34 3.59
CA VAL A 9 0.14 13.37 4.33
C VAL A 9 -0.78 14.43 3.72
N GLY A 10 -2.00 14.02 3.40
CA GLY A 10 -3.00 14.89 2.80
C GLY A 10 -3.00 14.96 1.29
N LEU A 11 -2.04 14.32 0.60
CA LEU A 11 -2.06 14.27 -0.86
C LEU A 11 -3.34 13.59 -1.35
N PRO A 12 -3.98 14.14 -2.38
CA PRO A 12 -5.23 13.57 -2.88
C PRO A 12 -4.98 12.25 -3.60
N TRP A 13 -6.00 11.37 -3.54
CA TRP A 13 -5.95 10.12 -4.29
C TRP A 13 -5.93 10.42 -5.80
N GLN A 14 -5.07 9.71 -6.53
CA GLN A 14 -4.96 9.82 -7.98
C GLN A 14 -4.42 8.50 -8.52
N TRP A 15 -5.07 7.94 -9.56
CA TRP A 15 -4.63 6.70 -10.17
C TRP A 15 -3.17 6.74 -10.59
N GLY A 16 -2.39 5.75 -10.11
CA GLY A 16 -1.00 5.60 -10.51
C GLY A 16 -0.03 6.63 -9.98
N ALA A 17 -0.47 7.58 -9.15
CA ALA A 17 0.37 8.66 -8.66
C ALA A 17 1.32 8.19 -7.56
N ASP A 18 2.57 8.59 -7.66
CA ASP A 18 3.61 8.35 -6.66
C ASP A 18 3.67 9.55 -5.71
N PRO A 19 3.49 9.36 -4.39
CA PRO A 19 3.51 10.47 -3.46
C PRO A 19 4.83 11.24 -3.43
N ARG A 20 5.92 10.61 -3.88
CA ARG A 20 7.24 11.28 -3.95
C ARG A 20 7.24 12.42 -4.95
N ASP A 21 6.34 12.41 -5.94
CA ASP A 21 6.21 13.50 -6.91
C ASP A 21 5.44 14.71 -6.34
N GLY A 22 4.78 14.55 -5.20
CA GLY A 22 4.18 15.66 -4.47
C GLY A 22 2.82 16.14 -4.99
N GLN A 23 2.20 15.44 -5.93
CA GLN A 23 0.92 15.88 -6.52
C GLN A 23 -0.27 15.01 -6.13
N GLY A 24 -0.04 13.74 -5.91
CA GLY A 24 -1.11 12.81 -5.55
C GLY A 24 -0.55 11.48 -5.10
N ALA A 25 -1.44 10.55 -4.74
CA ALA A 25 -1.02 9.25 -4.24
C ALA A 25 -2.03 8.16 -4.63
N CYS A 26 -1.50 6.98 -4.91
CA CYS A 26 -2.25 5.75 -5.14
C CYS A 26 -1.77 4.72 -4.11
N CYS A 27 -2.65 3.83 -3.66
CA CYS A 27 -2.29 2.89 -2.60
C CYS A 27 -1.10 1.99 -2.97
N PHE A 28 -1.04 1.51 -4.21
CA PHE A 28 0.08 0.66 -4.66
C PHE A 28 1.38 1.45 -4.80
N ARG A 29 1.31 2.65 -5.39
CA ARG A 29 2.49 3.49 -5.56
C ARG A 29 3.01 4.03 -4.23
N SER A 30 2.12 4.32 -3.28
CA SER A 30 2.54 4.75 -1.95
C SER A 30 3.24 3.62 -1.20
N SER A 31 2.72 2.40 -1.30
CA SER A 31 3.37 1.23 -0.70
C SER A 31 4.73 0.96 -1.32
N GLN A 32 4.84 1.08 -2.64
CA GLN A 32 6.12 1.00 -3.34
C GLN A 32 7.10 2.05 -2.84
N ALA A 33 6.64 3.29 -2.72
CA ALA A 33 7.48 4.40 -2.28
C ALA A 33 8.02 4.18 -0.86
N VAL A 34 7.19 3.68 0.06
CA VAL A 34 7.63 3.33 1.41
C VAL A 34 8.71 2.26 1.35
N ARG A 35 8.45 1.16 0.65
CA ARG A 35 9.39 0.04 0.61
C ARG A 35 10.71 0.44 -0.04
N GLU A 36 10.69 1.16 -1.15
CA GLU A 36 11.90 1.61 -1.81
C GLU A 36 12.70 2.58 -0.94
N THR A 37 12.03 3.49 -0.25
CA THR A 37 12.70 4.43 0.66
C THR A 37 13.37 3.69 1.83
N LEU A 38 12.77 2.59 2.28
CA LEU A 38 13.33 1.75 3.35
C LEU A 38 14.42 0.80 2.85
N GLY A 39 14.73 0.79 1.55
CA GLY A 39 15.71 -0.12 0.97
C GLY A 39 15.19 -1.53 0.77
N LEU A 40 13.88 -1.73 0.79
CA LEU A 40 13.25 -3.03 0.62
C LEU A 40 12.86 -3.27 -0.84
N SER A 41 12.81 -4.53 -1.25
CA SER A 41 12.47 -4.87 -2.63
C SER A 41 11.00 -4.59 -2.93
N TRP A 42 10.79 -4.12 -4.17
CA TRP A 42 9.47 -4.05 -4.78
C TRP A 42 9.65 -4.62 -6.18
N PRO A 43 9.31 -5.90 -6.39
CA PRO A 43 9.58 -6.55 -7.69
C PRO A 43 8.61 -6.03 -8.74
N ALA A 44 8.95 -4.89 -9.32
CA ALA A 44 8.08 -4.13 -10.21
C ALA A 44 7.56 -4.95 -11.39
N GLU A 45 8.41 -5.83 -11.96
CA GLU A 45 8.00 -6.66 -13.09
C GLU A 45 6.86 -7.62 -12.75
N ARG A 46 6.95 -8.28 -11.56
CA ARG A 46 5.89 -9.19 -11.11
C ARG A 46 4.66 -8.47 -10.59
N MET A 47 4.85 -7.25 -10.08
CA MET A 47 3.77 -6.46 -9.48
C MET A 47 3.27 -5.39 -10.44
N GLN A 48 3.79 -5.38 -11.64
CA GLN A 48 3.40 -4.40 -12.65
C GLN A 48 1.92 -4.52 -12.91
N GLY A 49 1.27 -3.38 -12.94
CA GLY A 49 -0.12 -3.33 -13.33
C GLY A 49 -1.13 -3.63 -12.23
N TRP A 50 -0.71 -3.83 -10.97
CA TRP A 50 -1.70 -3.99 -9.90
C TRP A 50 -2.69 -2.84 -9.89
N TYR A 51 -2.19 -1.58 -9.99
CA TYR A 51 -3.11 -0.46 -10.06
C TYR A 51 -3.89 -0.44 -11.38
N GLU A 52 -3.32 -0.98 -12.46
CA GLU A 52 -4.01 -1.09 -13.75
C GLU A 52 -5.16 -2.10 -13.68
N LEU A 53 -4.94 -3.23 -13.00
CA LEU A 53 -5.99 -4.21 -12.76
C LEU A 53 -7.11 -3.61 -11.92
N ALA A 54 -6.75 -2.86 -10.88
CA ALA A 54 -7.73 -2.18 -10.03
C ALA A 54 -8.53 -1.14 -10.84
N ARG A 55 -7.84 -0.36 -11.65
CA ARG A 55 -8.46 0.64 -12.51
C ARG A 55 -9.41 0.02 -13.54
N ALA A 56 -9.06 -1.18 -14.03
CA ALA A 56 -9.88 -1.92 -14.99
C ALA A 56 -10.96 -2.76 -14.30
N ASP A 57 -11.13 -2.65 -13.00
CA ASP A 57 -12.10 -3.40 -12.20
C ASP A 57 -11.89 -4.91 -12.26
N GLN A 58 -10.65 -5.34 -12.43
CA GLN A 58 -10.24 -6.75 -12.53
C GLN A 58 -9.80 -7.27 -11.18
N TRP A 59 -10.69 -7.24 -10.18
CA TRP A 59 -10.35 -7.53 -8.79
C TRP A 59 -10.01 -9.00 -8.55
N GLN A 60 -10.63 -9.94 -9.28
CA GLN A 60 -10.31 -11.36 -9.16
C GLN A 60 -8.88 -11.65 -9.62
N GLN A 61 -8.47 -11.06 -10.75
CA GLN A 61 -7.12 -11.22 -11.26
C GLN A 61 -6.10 -10.60 -10.31
N LEU A 62 -6.40 -9.42 -9.81
CA LEU A 62 -5.53 -8.73 -8.86
C LEU A 62 -5.38 -9.54 -7.58
N ARG A 63 -6.48 -10.09 -7.06
CA ARG A 63 -6.47 -10.94 -5.86
C ARG A 63 -5.63 -12.20 -6.07
N HIS A 64 -5.75 -12.81 -7.26
CA HIS A 64 -4.95 -13.98 -7.62
C HIS A 64 -3.45 -13.64 -7.60
N ASP A 65 -3.09 -12.52 -8.24
CA ASP A 65 -1.69 -12.07 -8.28
C ASP A 65 -1.17 -11.71 -6.89
N TRP A 66 -1.99 -11.08 -6.07
CA TRP A 66 -1.65 -10.76 -4.69
C TRP A 66 -1.35 -12.03 -3.90
N THR A 67 -2.27 -13.00 -3.94
CA THR A 67 -2.12 -14.27 -3.21
C THR A 67 -0.87 -15.04 -3.66
N LYS A 68 -0.57 -14.98 -4.96
CA LYS A 68 0.59 -15.66 -5.55
C LYS A 68 1.91 -15.03 -5.12
N ASN A 69 1.93 -13.71 -4.93
CA ASN A 69 3.16 -12.94 -4.75
C ASN A 69 3.39 -12.44 -3.31
N THR A 70 2.47 -12.75 -2.39
CA THR A 70 2.58 -12.35 -0.99
C THR A 70 2.38 -13.55 -0.07
N TYR A 71 2.78 -13.38 1.18
CA TYR A 71 2.46 -14.35 2.24
C TYR A 71 2.09 -13.58 3.50
N GLU A 72 1.19 -14.14 4.30
CA GLU A 72 0.73 -13.52 5.52
C GLU A 72 1.80 -13.60 6.61
N VAL A 73 1.96 -12.52 7.37
CA VAL A 73 2.89 -12.46 8.49
C VAL A 73 2.15 -12.08 9.76
N GLN A 74 2.71 -12.45 10.91
CA GLN A 74 2.07 -12.18 12.21
C GLN A 74 2.66 -10.95 12.90
N ALA A 75 3.93 -10.66 12.69
CA ALA A 75 4.62 -9.57 13.38
C ALA A 75 4.79 -8.37 12.45
N PRO A 76 4.28 -7.19 12.83
CA PRO A 76 4.45 -5.99 12.02
C PRO A 76 5.87 -5.45 12.10
N LYS A 77 6.37 -4.98 10.96
CA LYS A 77 7.64 -4.26 10.88
C LYS A 77 7.57 -3.22 9.76
N ALA A 78 8.50 -2.28 9.74
CA ALA A 78 8.55 -1.30 8.65
C ALA A 78 8.64 -2.03 7.30
N GLY A 79 7.78 -1.65 6.35
CA GLY A 79 7.70 -2.27 5.04
C GLY A 79 6.64 -3.38 4.92
N THR A 80 6.07 -3.84 6.04
CA THR A 80 4.96 -4.81 6.01
C THR A 80 3.76 -4.20 5.31
N LEU A 81 3.12 -4.98 4.44
CA LEU A 81 1.93 -4.56 3.70
C LEU A 81 0.66 -4.89 4.47
N LEU A 82 -0.35 -4.05 4.33
CA LEU A 82 -1.69 -4.27 4.85
C LEU A 82 -2.64 -4.43 3.67
N GLN A 83 -3.68 -5.22 3.87
CA GLN A 83 -4.78 -5.31 2.90
C GLN A 83 -6.08 -4.93 3.60
N PHE A 84 -6.87 -4.07 2.96
CA PHE A 84 -8.23 -3.78 3.41
C PHE A 84 -9.20 -4.01 2.27
N GLU A 85 -10.25 -4.82 2.53
CA GLU A 85 -11.24 -5.19 1.54
C GLU A 85 -12.52 -4.37 1.70
N LYS A 86 -13.21 -4.16 0.58
CA LYS A 86 -14.52 -3.54 0.56
C LYS A 86 -15.58 -4.59 0.20
N GLU A 87 -16.85 -4.27 0.49
CA GLU A 87 -17.96 -5.19 0.26
C GLU A 87 -18.14 -5.54 -1.22
N ASP A 88 -17.74 -4.66 -2.13
CA ASP A 88 -17.86 -4.87 -3.58
C ASP A 88 -16.77 -5.80 -4.16
N GLY A 89 -15.91 -6.36 -3.31
CA GLY A 89 -14.82 -7.24 -3.75
C GLY A 89 -13.54 -6.51 -4.11
N SER A 90 -13.57 -5.18 -4.13
CA SER A 90 -12.35 -4.41 -4.32
C SER A 90 -11.52 -4.39 -3.04
N PHE A 91 -10.21 -4.11 -3.17
CA PHE A 91 -9.38 -3.96 -2.00
C PHE A 91 -8.30 -2.91 -2.21
N GLY A 92 -7.78 -2.38 -1.10
CA GLY A 92 -6.66 -1.48 -1.11
C GLY A 92 -5.49 -2.06 -0.33
N VAL A 93 -4.33 -1.46 -0.52
CA VAL A 93 -3.08 -1.87 0.12
C VAL A 93 -2.51 -0.67 0.86
N GLY A 94 -2.03 -0.91 2.08
CA GLY A 94 -1.26 0.06 2.84
C GLY A 94 0.11 -0.50 3.17
N CYS A 95 0.98 0.33 3.71
CA CYS A 95 2.34 -0.10 4.05
C CYS A 95 2.78 0.52 5.36
N LEU A 96 3.35 -0.31 6.23
CA LEU A 96 3.90 0.19 7.49
C LEU A 96 5.19 0.97 7.26
N VAL A 97 5.27 2.16 7.84
CA VAL A 97 6.52 2.94 7.87
C VAL A 97 7.31 2.63 9.15
N SER A 98 6.64 2.03 10.13
CA SER A 98 7.21 1.55 11.40
C SER A 98 6.29 0.43 11.91
N PRO A 99 6.68 -0.29 12.98
CA PRO A 99 5.79 -1.34 13.54
C PRO A 99 4.44 -0.83 14.01
N SER A 100 4.26 0.49 14.17
CA SER A 100 3.03 1.06 14.72
C SER A 100 2.30 2.02 13.78
N ALA A 101 2.90 2.43 12.68
CA ALA A 101 2.32 3.45 11.80
C ALA A 101 2.23 2.98 10.35
N ALA A 102 1.06 3.18 9.73
CA ALA A 102 0.78 2.74 8.37
C ALA A 102 0.43 3.92 7.47
N VAL A 103 1.01 3.95 6.27
CA VAL A 103 0.59 4.85 5.20
C VAL A 103 -0.57 4.17 4.46
N ILE A 104 -1.69 4.85 4.36
CA ILE A 104 -2.90 4.36 3.69
C ILE A 104 -3.47 5.46 2.80
N VAL A 105 -3.87 5.07 1.59
CA VAL A 105 -4.58 5.94 0.65
C VAL A 105 -5.84 5.21 0.20
N LYS A 106 -7.00 5.76 0.51
CA LYS A 106 -8.27 5.19 0.06
C LYS A 106 -8.73 5.87 -1.23
N HIS A 107 -9.41 5.11 -2.08
CA HIS A 107 -9.97 5.60 -3.34
C HIS A 107 -10.81 6.87 -3.10
N GLU A 108 -10.56 7.89 -3.90
CA GLU A 108 -11.25 9.19 -3.84
C GLU A 108 -11.10 9.92 -2.50
N SER A 109 -10.06 9.58 -1.73
CA SER A 109 -9.77 10.21 -0.45
C SER A 109 -8.37 10.83 -0.50
N ARG A 110 -7.63 10.74 0.62
CA ARG A 110 -6.30 11.34 0.76
C ARG A 110 -5.37 10.34 1.43
N LEU A 111 -4.08 10.60 1.32
CA LEU A 111 -3.09 9.82 2.04
C LEU A 111 -3.11 10.18 3.51
N TYR A 112 -3.20 9.15 4.36
CA TYR A 112 -3.15 9.28 5.81
C TYR A 112 -2.09 8.38 6.39
N VAL A 113 -1.62 8.73 7.57
CA VAL A 113 -0.80 7.84 8.39
C VAL A 113 -1.62 7.43 9.59
N LEU A 114 -1.90 6.15 9.72
CA LEU A 114 -2.75 5.60 10.77
C LEU A 114 -1.90 4.91 11.82
N THR A 115 -2.28 5.10 13.10
CA THR A 115 -1.65 4.41 14.23
C THR A 115 -2.22 3.00 14.38
N HIS A 116 -1.55 2.16 15.17
CA HIS A 116 -1.89 0.75 15.39
C HIS A 116 -3.37 0.53 15.73
N HIS A 117 -3.98 1.43 16.50
CA HIS A 117 -5.38 1.34 16.87
C HIS A 117 -6.32 1.20 15.67
N TYR A 118 -5.98 1.86 14.55
CA TYR A 118 -6.84 1.90 13.36
C TYR A 118 -6.59 0.76 12.38
N TRP A 119 -5.44 0.09 12.44
CA TRP A 119 -5.11 -0.95 11.45
C TRP A 119 -4.81 -2.32 12.03
N HIS A 120 -4.77 -2.48 13.35
CA HIS A 120 -4.29 -3.71 14.00
C HIS A 120 -5.10 -4.96 13.64
N GLN A 121 -6.34 -4.80 13.17
CA GLN A 121 -7.20 -5.92 12.77
C GLN A 121 -7.03 -6.30 11.30
N LEU A 122 -6.30 -5.53 10.52
CA LEU A 122 -6.09 -5.82 9.11
C LEU A 122 -5.02 -6.91 8.94
N PRO A 123 -5.18 -7.79 7.95
CA PRO A 123 -4.16 -8.80 7.70
C PRO A 123 -2.87 -8.18 7.19
N LEU A 124 -1.74 -8.76 7.61
CA LEU A 124 -0.40 -8.29 7.31
C LEU A 124 0.27 -9.24 6.32
N PHE A 125 1.00 -8.67 5.36
CA PHE A 125 1.64 -9.45 4.31
C PHE A 125 3.06 -8.97 4.05
N ASP A 126 3.89 -9.88 3.54
CA ASP A 126 5.18 -9.53 2.96
C ASP A 126 5.24 -10.10 1.54
N LEU A 127 6.18 -9.60 0.74
CA LEU A 127 6.33 -10.01 -0.64
C LEU A 127 7.22 -11.26 -0.71
N LYS A 128 6.84 -12.20 -1.57
CA LYS A 128 7.68 -13.35 -1.88
C LYS A 128 8.90 -12.91 -2.69
N ALA A 129 10.00 -13.55 -2.42
CA ALA A 129 11.24 -13.29 -3.14
C ALA A 129 11.14 -13.69 -4.61
#